data_dd15dcffaa6e2377b423ad76e5d1005d
#
_entry.id   dd15dcffaa6e2377b423ad76e5d1005d
#
_cell.length_a   1.000
_cell.length_b   1.000
_cell.length_c   1.000
_cell.angle_alpha   90.00
_cell.angle_beta   90.00
_cell.angle_gamma   90.00
#
_symmetry.space_group_name_H-M   'P 1'
#
loop_
_entity.id
_entity.type
_entity.pdbx_description
1 polymer ?
#
loop_
_entity_poly.entity_id
_entity_poly.type
_entity_poly.pdbx_seq_one_letter_code
_entity_poly.pdbx_strand_id
1 'polypeptide(L)'
;LDATQAWFTHFETAAALVGLPEGALASAEQAATQKDLSGYVITLDIPSYMAVITYADDRALREEIYRAYATRATSGKWNNSPLIKETLALRFALAQLLGFDSYADLSLATKMAESTEQVDAFLCTLAEKSLPVANKDLAALQEFAADEHQIDDLQAWDLAYYSEKLRQRDYAISQEDLRPYFPVERVMEGMFAVVGKLFGITIEPVDTVELYHSDVSFFVIKKAGEIQAY
;
A
#
# COMPACT_ATOMS: atom_id res chain seq x y z
N LEU A 1 -1.76 1.28 -13.64
CA LEU A 1 -2.79 0.24 -13.40
C LEU A 1 -2.56 -0.95 -14.33
N ASP A 2 -2.64 -0.81 -15.65
CA ASP A 2 -2.58 -1.92 -16.62
C ASP A 2 -1.32 -2.80 -16.46
N ALA A 3 -0.15 -2.19 -16.27
CA ALA A 3 1.08 -2.93 -16.03
C ALA A 3 1.05 -3.75 -14.74
N THR A 4 0.39 -3.25 -13.69
CA THR A 4 0.20 -3.94 -12.42
C THR A 4 -0.74 -5.14 -12.59
N GLN A 5 -1.87 -4.94 -13.25
CA GLN A 5 -2.89 -5.96 -13.45
C GLN A 5 -2.48 -7.05 -14.49
N ALA A 6 -1.59 -6.70 -15.43
CA ALA A 6 -1.12 -7.64 -16.44
C ALA A 6 -0.09 -8.64 -15.91
N TRP A 7 0.58 -8.33 -14.81
CA TRP A 7 1.60 -9.22 -14.25
C TRP A 7 1.01 -10.16 -13.22
N PHE A 8 1.37 -11.41 -13.29
CA PHE A 8 1.12 -12.41 -12.25
C PHE A 8 2.11 -13.57 -12.39
N THR A 9 2.30 -14.31 -11.31
CA THR A 9 2.98 -15.61 -11.32
C THR A 9 2.05 -16.69 -10.78
N HIS A 10 2.13 -17.90 -11.36
CA HIS A 10 1.22 -19.01 -11.09
C HIS A 10 1.95 -20.18 -10.45
N PHE A 11 1.35 -20.78 -9.45
CA PHE A 11 1.85 -21.96 -8.74
C PHE A 11 0.77 -23.03 -8.71
N GLU A 12 1.10 -24.26 -9.11
CA GLU A 12 0.18 -25.40 -9.04
C GLU A 12 -0.09 -25.85 -7.61
N THR A 13 0.89 -25.64 -6.71
CA THR A 13 0.82 -26.06 -5.30
C THR A 13 1.31 -24.95 -4.39
N ALA A 14 0.95 -25.02 -3.10
CA ALA A 14 1.41 -24.07 -2.08
C ALA A 14 2.88 -24.28 -1.66
N ALA A 15 3.63 -25.20 -2.26
CA ALA A 15 4.99 -25.53 -1.83
C ALA A 15 5.98 -24.35 -1.94
N ALA A 16 5.82 -23.49 -2.93
CA ALA A 16 6.62 -22.25 -3.10
C ALA A 16 6.08 -21.06 -2.27
N LEU A 17 4.93 -21.23 -1.62
CA LEU A 17 4.23 -20.18 -0.86
C LEU A 17 4.29 -20.42 0.65
N VAL A 18 5.25 -21.24 1.10
CA VAL A 18 5.48 -21.46 2.53
C VAL A 18 5.75 -20.14 3.24
N GLY A 19 5.17 -20.00 4.42
CA GLY A 19 5.21 -18.76 5.21
C GLY A 19 4.02 -17.83 5.01
N LEU A 20 3.29 -17.93 3.89
CA LEU A 20 2.11 -17.09 3.66
C LEU A 20 0.98 -17.44 4.64
N PRO A 21 0.29 -16.43 5.21
CA PRO A 21 -0.91 -16.65 6.02
C PRO A 21 -2.04 -17.33 5.22
N GLU A 22 -2.90 -18.08 5.92
CA GLU A 22 -4.04 -18.77 5.30
C GLU A 22 -4.94 -17.83 4.48
N GLY A 23 -5.20 -16.62 4.98
CA GLY A 23 -6.00 -15.62 4.26
C GLY A 23 -5.35 -15.15 2.96
N ALA A 24 -4.01 -15.09 2.90
CA ALA A 24 -3.28 -14.76 1.68
C ALA A 24 -3.30 -15.91 0.68
N LEU A 25 -3.18 -17.16 1.15
CA LEU A 25 -3.32 -18.36 0.32
C LEU A 25 -4.73 -18.46 -0.28
N ALA A 26 -5.78 -18.26 0.52
CA ALA A 26 -7.16 -18.25 0.02
C ALA A 26 -7.39 -17.17 -1.04
N SER A 27 -6.82 -15.97 -0.84
CA SER A 27 -6.88 -14.89 -1.84
C SER A 27 -6.14 -15.25 -3.12
N ALA A 28 -4.99 -15.93 -3.02
CA ALA A 28 -4.22 -16.38 -4.18
C ALA A 28 -4.94 -17.49 -4.96
N GLU A 29 -5.65 -18.39 -4.28
CA GLU A 29 -6.50 -19.41 -4.90
C GLU A 29 -7.71 -18.78 -5.63
N GLN A 30 -8.35 -17.80 -5.00
CA GLN A 30 -9.42 -17.03 -5.63
C GLN A 30 -8.92 -16.30 -6.89
N ALA A 31 -7.74 -15.68 -6.82
CA ALA A 31 -7.12 -15.02 -7.97
C ALA A 31 -6.80 -15.99 -9.12
N ALA A 32 -6.41 -17.23 -8.80
CA ALA A 32 -6.25 -18.30 -9.81
C ALA A 32 -7.58 -18.64 -10.45
N THR A 33 -8.63 -18.85 -9.67
CA THR A 33 -9.99 -19.14 -10.15
C THR A 33 -10.51 -18.05 -11.09
N GLN A 34 -10.29 -16.76 -10.77
CA GLN A 34 -10.67 -15.63 -11.64
C GLN A 34 -9.94 -15.60 -12.98
N LYS A 35 -8.84 -16.33 -13.12
CA LYS A 35 -8.05 -16.48 -14.35
C LYS A 35 -8.24 -17.83 -15.02
N ASP A 36 -9.23 -18.61 -14.60
CA ASP A 36 -9.48 -19.98 -15.08
C ASP A 36 -8.27 -20.92 -14.88
N LEU A 37 -7.50 -20.71 -13.81
CA LEU A 37 -6.35 -21.51 -13.41
C LEU A 37 -6.66 -22.29 -12.11
N SER A 38 -6.04 -23.46 -11.97
CA SER A 38 -5.98 -24.19 -10.69
C SER A 38 -4.77 -23.77 -9.88
N GLY A 39 -4.79 -23.98 -8.57
CA GLY A 39 -3.66 -23.61 -7.68
C GLY A 39 -3.72 -22.17 -7.22
N TYR A 40 -2.61 -21.45 -7.31
CA TYR A 40 -2.43 -20.14 -6.67
C TYR A 40 -1.89 -19.12 -7.68
N VAL A 41 -2.40 -17.92 -7.67
CA VAL A 41 -1.89 -16.79 -8.46
C VAL A 41 -1.49 -15.66 -7.51
N ILE A 42 -0.26 -15.22 -7.63
CA ILE A 42 0.27 -14.03 -6.96
C ILE A 42 0.28 -12.88 -7.97
N THR A 43 -0.23 -11.73 -7.55
CA THR A 43 -0.32 -10.51 -8.38
C THR A 43 0.52 -9.37 -7.81
N LEU A 44 0.61 -8.24 -8.54
CA LEU A 44 1.22 -7.01 -8.02
C LEU A 44 0.22 -6.09 -7.32
N ASP A 45 -1.00 -6.55 -7.05
CA ASP A 45 -1.92 -5.81 -6.19
C ASP A 45 -1.36 -5.75 -4.77
N ILE A 46 -1.55 -4.60 -4.12
CA ILE A 46 -0.91 -4.32 -2.83
C ILE A 46 -1.11 -5.44 -1.80
N PRO A 47 -2.31 -6.01 -1.59
CA PRO A 47 -2.49 -7.09 -0.61
C PRO A 47 -1.68 -8.34 -0.96
N SER A 48 -1.64 -8.74 -2.23
CA SER A 48 -0.89 -9.90 -2.72
C SER A 48 0.61 -9.67 -2.62
N TYR A 49 1.09 -8.50 -3.09
CA TYR A 49 2.49 -8.09 -2.99
C TYR A 49 2.97 -8.07 -1.53
N MET A 50 2.23 -7.40 -0.65
CA MET A 50 2.60 -7.27 0.77
C MET A 50 2.61 -8.61 1.50
N ALA A 51 1.70 -9.52 1.18
CA ALA A 51 1.70 -10.86 1.75
C ALA A 51 2.99 -11.61 1.42
N VAL A 52 3.41 -11.61 0.15
CA VAL A 52 4.64 -12.30 -0.27
C VAL A 52 5.88 -11.64 0.34
N ILE A 53 6.00 -10.30 0.22
CA ILE A 53 7.21 -9.60 0.67
C ILE A 53 7.41 -9.68 2.18
N THR A 54 6.32 -9.86 2.96
CA THR A 54 6.35 -9.91 4.42
C THR A 54 6.49 -11.34 4.96
N TYR A 55 5.88 -12.32 4.30
CA TYR A 55 5.70 -13.63 4.90
C TYR A 55 6.30 -14.79 4.13
N ALA A 56 6.51 -14.69 2.80
CA ALA A 56 7.04 -15.81 2.04
C ALA A 56 8.46 -16.18 2.48
N ASP A 57 8.69 -17.45 2.83
CA ASP A 57 10.01 -17.92 3.23
C ASP A 57 10.97 -18.00 2.02
N ASP A 58 10.45 -18.19 0.80
CA ASP A 58 11.24 -18.24 -0.42
C ASP A 58 11.80 -16.83 -0.78
N ARG A 59 13.11 -16.65 -0.59
CA ARG A 59 13.82 -15.41 -0.88
C ARG A 59 13.79 -15.06 -2.37
N ALA A 60 13.88 -16.07 -3.25
CA ALA A 60 13.86 -15.85 -4.68
C ALA A 60 12.51 -15.33 -5.15
N LEU A 61 11.41 -15.85 -4.57
CA LEU A 61 10.07 -15.33 -4.84
C LEU A 61 9.92 -13.87 -4.34
N ARG A 62 10.45 -13.53 -3.16
CA ARG A 62 10.44 -12.14 -2.70
C ARG A 62 11.20 -11.21 -3.65
N GLU A 63 12.39 -11.63 -4.13
CA GLU A 63 13.15 -10.86 -5.11
C GLU A 63 12.38 -10.69 -6.42
N GLU A 64 11.80 -11.75 -6.96
CA GLU A 64 11.04 -11.73 -8.22
C GLU A 64 9.89 -10.71 -8.13
N ILE A 65 9.07 -10.81 -7.10
CA ILE A 65 7.90 -9.94 -6.96
C ILE A 65 8.29 -8.50 -6.64
N TYR A 66 9.34 -8.28 -5.84
CA TYR A 66 9.89 -6.96 -5.57
C TYR A 66 10.36 -6.28 -6.86
N ARG A 67 11.14 -6.97 -7.68
CA ARG A 67 11.63 -6.44 -8.95
C ARG A 67 10.48 -6.16 -9.91
N ALA A 68 9.53 -7.08 -10.04
CA ALA A 68 8.36 -6.88 -10.87
C ALA A 68 7.55 -5.64 -10.43
N TYR A 69 7.36 -5.45 -9.12
CA TYR A 69 6.66 -4.29 -8.57
C TYR A 69 7.42 -2.99 -8.77
N ALA A 70 8.73 -2.97 -8.47
CA ALA A 70 9.55 -1.76 -8.53
C ALA A 70 9.78 -1.27 -9.98
N THR A 71 9.84 -2.20 -10.96
CA THR A 71 10.13 -1.86 -12.37
C THR A 71 8.87 -1.82 -13.24
N ARG A 72 7.67 -1.95 -12.67
CA ARG A 72 6.44 -1.91 -13.46
C ARG A 72 6.31 -0.59 -14.23
N ALA A 73 5.80 -0.67 -15.45
CA ALA A 73 5.62 0.47 -16.36
C ALA A 73 6.91 1.23 -16.72
N THR A 74 8.08 0.59 -16.64
CA THR A 74 9.37 1.18 -17.08
C THR A 74 9.85 0.66 -18.41
N SER A 75 9.18 -0.35 -18.98
CA SER A 75 9.59 -0.97 -20.25
C SER A 75 8.40 -1.53 -21.05
N GLY A 76 8.66 -1.93 -22.29
CA GLY A 76 7.67 -2.55 -23.19
C GLY A 76 6.50 -1.62 -23.52
N LYS A 77 5.35 -2.21 -23.77
CA LYS A 77 4.12 -1.47 -24.17
C LYS A 77 3.56 -0.57 -23.06
N TRP A 78 3.95 -0.82 -21.83
CA TRP A 78 3.51 -0.06 -20.66
C TRP A 78 4.51 1.00 -20.19
N ASN A 79 5.57 1.27 -20.97
CA ASN A 79 6.60 2.24 -20.59
C ASN A 79 6.03 3.66 -20.46
N ASN A 80 5.98 4.18 -19.24
CA ASN A 80 5.47 5.51 -18.92
C ASN A 80 6.57 6.59 -18.91
N SER A 81 7.84 6.24 -19.12
CA SER A 81 8.94 7.22 -19.08
C SER A 81 8.75 8.40 -20.06
N PRO A 82 8.30 8.18 -21.32
CA PRO A 82 8.01 9.29 -22.23
C PRO A 82 6.87 10.17 -21.74
N LEU A 83 5.79 9.54 -21.21
CA LEU A 83 4.63 10.26 -20.66
C LEU A 83 4.98 11.09 -19.44
N ILE A 84 5.84 10.59 -18.56
CA ILE A 84 6.34 11.35 -17.40
C ILE A 84 7.10 12.58 -17.86
N LYS A 85 8.00 12.43 -18.84
CA LYS A 85 8.77 13.56 -19.41
C LYS A 85 7.87 14.62 -20.03
N GLU A 86 6.90 14.21 -20.84
CA GLU A 86 5.92 15.10 -21.46
C GLU A 86 5.04 15.82 -20.41
N THR A 87 4.55 15.07 -19.40
CA THR A 87 3.76 15.62 -18.29
C THR A 87 4.53 16.70 -17.54
N LEU A 88 5.82 16.48 -17.24
CA LEU A 88 6.66 17.48 -16.58
C LEU A 88 6.84 18.74 -17.44
N ALA A 89 7.07 18.58 -18.74
CA ALA A 89 7.20 19.71 -19.66
C ALA A 89 5.90 20.52 -19.75
N LEU A 90 4.74 19.86 -19.86
CA LEU A 90 3.43 20.50 -19.88
C LEU A 90 3.10 21.22 -18.58
N ARG A 91 3.43 20.62 -17.43
CA ARG A 91 3.26 21.27 -16.12
C ARG A 91 4.11 22.52 -15.99
N PHE A 92 5.35 22.49 -16.47
CA PHE A 92 6.21 23.66 -16.48
C PHE A 92 5.61 24.75 -17.39
N ALA A 93 5.20 24.42 -18.62
CA ALA A 93 4.58 25.37 -19.54
C ALA A 93 3.29 25.99 -18.96
N LEU A 94 2.47 25.19 -18.26
CA LEU A 94 1.27 25.69 -17.58
C LEU A 94 1.61 26.69 -16.48
N ALA A 95 2.64 26.41 -15.66
CA ALA A 95 3.08 27.33 -14.61
C ALA A 95 3.52 28.68 -15.21
N GLN A 96 4.35 28.63 -16.27
CA GLN A 96 4.81 29.83 -16.97
C GLN A 96 3.62 30.64 -17.56
N LEU A 97 2.64 29.98 -18.18
CA LEU A 97 1.45 30.62 -18.73
C LEU A 97 0.64 31.35 -17.65
N LEU A 98 0.62 30.83 -16.43
CA LEU A 98 -0.11 31.40 -15.28
C LEU A 98 0.75 32.40 -14.46
N GLY A 99 2.00 32.68 -14.88
CA GLY A 99 2.89 33.65 -14.24
C GLY A 99 3.63 33.13 -13.01
N PHE A 100 3.80 31.79 -12.89
CA PHE A 100 4.58 31.16 -11.83
C PHE A 100 5.93 30.68 -12.36
N ASP A 101 6.97 30.74 -11.53
CA ASP A 101 8.32 30.33 -11.91
C ASP A 101 8.45 28.80 -12.04
N SER A 102 7.68 28.04 -11.28
CA SER A 102 7.63 26.58 -11.34
C SER A 102 6.22 26.02 -11.13
N TYR A 103 6.03 24.75 -11.49
CA TYR A 103 4.79 24.05 -11.17
C TYR A 103 4.61 23.83 -9.65
N ALA A 104 5.70 23.79 -8.88
CA ALA A 104 5.64 23.71 -7.43
C ALA A 104 5.03 24.98 -6.84
N ASP A 105 5.44 26.18 -7.32
CA ASP A 105 4.87 27.45 -6.89
C ASP A 105 3.39 27.57 -7.26
N LEU A 106 3.03 27.19 -8.50
CA LEU A 106 1.63 27.10 -8.91
C LEU A 106 0.83 26.16 -7.99
N SER A 107 1.40 25.00 -7.64
CA SER A 107 0.74 24.04 -6.78
C SER A 107 0.54 24.55 -5.34
N LEU A 108 1.46 25.38 -4.84
CA LEU A 108 1.39 25.95 -3.49
C LEU A 108 0.43 27.14 -3.39
N ALA A 109 0.12 27.84 -4.47
CA ALA A 109 -0.70 29.05 -4.48
C ALA A 109 -2.08 28.90 -3.77
N THR A 110 -2.59 27.68 -3.67
CA THR A 110 -3.86 27.36 -2.99
C THR A 110 -3.69 26.47 -1.77
N LYS A 111 -2.46 26.29 -1.25
CA LYS A 111 -2.13 25.41 -0.13
C LYS A 111 -1.67 26.21 1.08
N MET A 112 -1.47 25.52 2.21
CA MET A 112 -1.07 26.14 3.48
C MET A 112 0.41 26.55 3.53
N ALA A 113 1.29 25.85 2.78
CA ALA A 113 2.71 26.20 2.74
C ALA A 113 2.89 27.47 1.89
N GLU A 114 3.70 28.40 2.38
CA GLU A 114 3.87 29.73 1.78
C GLU A 114 4.84 29.76 0.62
N SER A 115 5.84 28.84 0.62
CA SER A 115 6.85 28.76 -0.43
C SER A 115 7.44 27.38 -0.59
N THR A 116 8.10 27.15 -1.73
CA THR A 116 8.86 25.91 -2.00
C THR A 116 10.01 25.71 -1.03
N GLU A 117 10.69 26.81 -0.62
CA GLU A 117 11.78 26.81 0.35
C GLU A 117 11.31 26.37 1.74
N GLN A 118 10.10 26.81 2.15
CA GLN A 118 9.49 26.37 3.42
C GLN A 118 9.24 24.86 3.42
N VAL A 119 8.73 24.31 2.31
CA VAL A 119 8.50 22.87 2.16
C VAL A 119 9.82 22.11 2.19
N ASP A 120 10.82 22.58 1.45
CA ASP A 120 12.14 21.94 1.39
C ASP A 120 12.83 21.95 2.76
N ALA A 121 12.86 23.08 3.45
CA ALA A 121 13.41 23.18 4.81
C ALA A 121 12.72 22.25 5.81
N PHE A 122 11.39 22.10 5.70
CA PHE A 122 10.62 21.16 6.52
C PHE A 122 11.02 19.71 6.23
N LEU A 123 11.09 19.32 4.96
CA LEU A 123 11.49 17.98 4.55
C LEU A 123 12.93 17.65 4.93
N CYS A 124 13.87 18.59 4.72
CA CYS A 124 15.26 18.45 5.15
C CYS A 124 15.36 18.24 6.66
N THR A 125 14.64 19.05 7.45
CA THR A 125 14.62 18.90 8.92
C THR A 125 14.08 17.53 9.35
N LEU A 126 13.05 17.00 8.68
CA LEU A 126 12.53 15.66 8.93
C LEU A 126 13.56 14.59 8.59
N ALA A 127 14.22 14.72 7.42
CA ALA A 127 15.24 13.78 6.97
C ALA A 127 16.44 13.75 7.95
N GLU A 128 16.96 14.89 8.36
CA GLU A 128 18.06 15.00 9.34
C GLU A 128 17.72 14.32 10.67
N LYS A 129 16.50 14.46 11.17
CA LYS A 129 16.05 13.84 12.43
C LYS A 129 15.76 12.35 12.29
N SER A 130 15.24 11.93 11.15
CA SER A 130 14.80 10.54 10.91
C SER A 130 15.95 9.62 10.52
N LEU A 131 16.92 10.11 9.74
CA LEU A 131 17.99 9.30 9.18
C LEU A 131 18.84 8.57 10.24
N PRO A 132 19.25 9.20 11.37
CA PRO A 132 20.02 8.49 12.40
C PRO A 132 19.22 7.34 13.04
N VAL A 133 17.91 7.51 13.23
CA VAL A 133 17.04 6.46 13.78
C VAL A 133 16.85 5.34 12.77
N ALA A 134 16.56 5.66 11.52
CA ALA A 134 16.44 4.69 10.45
C ALA A 134 17.71 3.85 10.25
N ASN A 135 18.88 4.48 10.34
CA ASN A 135 20.17 3.78 10.26
C ASN A 135 20.38 2.82 11.46
N LYS A 136 19.96 3.22 12.65
CA LYS A 136 20.01 2.35 13.84
C LYS A 136 19.07 1.16 13.70
N ASP A 137 17.86 1.38 13.22
CA ASP A 137 16.86 0.33 13.01
C ASP A 137 17.33 -0.66 11.91
N LEU A 138 17.92 -0.13 10.84
CA LEU A 138 18.50 -0.96 9.77
C LEU A 138 19.69 -1.79 10.29
N ALA A 139 20.57 -1.21 11.10
CA ALA A 139 21.70 -1.95 11.68
C ALA A 139 21.22 -3.08 12.59
N ALA A 140 20.21 -2.85 13.43
CA ALA A 140 19.61 -3.89 14.27
C ALA A 140 18.98 -5.01 13.43
N LEU A 141 18.34 -4.66 12.30
CA LEU A 141 17.76 -5.64 11.39
C LEU A 141 18.86 -6.46 10.68
N GLN A 142 19.96 -5.84 10.27
CA GLN A 142 21.10 -6.52 9.66
C GLN A 142 21.76 -7.50 10.64
N GLU A 143 21.99 -7.07 11.89
CA GLU A 143 22.51 -7.93 12.95
C GLU A 143 21.59 -9.14 13.19
N PHE A 144 20.29 -8.92 13.31
CA PHE A 144 19.30 -10.01 13.45
C PHE A 144 19.33 -10.99 12.27
N ALA A 145 19.36 -10.48 11.04
CA ALA A 145 19.38 -11.33 9.85
C ALA A 145 20.68 -12.16 9.73
N ALA A 146 21.80 -11.58 10.10
CA ALA A 146 23.10 -12.26 10.10
C ALA A 146 23.17 -13.34 11.18
N ASP A 147 22.82 -12.99 12.43
CA ASP A 147 23.01 -13.88 13.58
C ASP A 147 22.04 -15.05 13.60
N GLU A 148 20.76 -14.81 13.32
CA GLU A 148 19.72 -15.84 13.45
C GLU A 148 19.38 -16.53 12.13
N HIS A 149 19.66 -15.87 10.98
CA HIS A 149 19.27 -16.38 9.67
C HIS A 149 20.43 -16.56 8.67
N GLN A 150 21.67 -16.24 9.07
CA GLN A 150 22.90 -16.34 8.23
C GLN A 150 22.80 -15.55 6.92
N ILE A 151 22.16 -14.38 6.97
CA ILE A 151 22.03 -13.44 5.85
C ILE A 151 22.91 -12.23 6.12
N ASP A 152 24.10 -12.21 5.53
CA ASP A 152 25.07 -11.09 5.65
C ASP A 152 24.79 -9.96 4.66
N ASP A 153 24.07 -10.25 3.58
CA ASP A 153 23.71 -9.30 2.50
C ASP A 153 22.20 -9.09 2.43
N LEU A 154 21.71 -8.24 3.34
CA LEU A 154 20.30 -7.89 3.42
C LEU A 154 19.91 -6.99 2.25
N GLN A 155 18.98 -7.44 1.41
CA GLN A 155 18.49 -6.74 0.24
C GLN A 155 17.15 -6.05 0.50
N ALA A 156 16.73 -5.17 -0.42
CA ALA A 156 15.47 -4.44 -0.28
C ALA A 156 14.22 -5.36 -0.17
N TRP A 157 14.23 -6.51 -0.82
CA TRP A 157 13.16 -7.52 -0.74
C TRP A 157 13.16 -8.34 0.54
N ASP A 158 14.18 -8.19 1.38
CA ASP A 158 14.31 -8.88 2.66
C ASP A 158 13.80 -8.03 3.84
N LEU A 159 13.75 -6.70 3.68
CA LEU A 159 13.48 -5.78 4.77
C LEU A 159 12.13 -6.04 5.47
N ALA A 160 11.05 -6.21 4.71
CA ALA A 160 9.73 -6.45 5.29
C ALA A 160 9.66 -7.82 6.00
N TYR A 161 10.25 -8.84 5.38
CA TYR A 161 10.29 -10.20 5.92
C TYR A 161 11.04 -10.27 7.26
N TYR A 162 12.27 -9.76 7.31
CA TYR A 162 13.05 -9.80 8.55
C TYR A 162 12.53 -8.82 9.60
N SER A 163 11.91 -7.71 9.20
CA SER A 163 11.22 -6.82 10.15
C SER A 163 10.07 -7.52 10.85
N GLU A 164 9.30 -8.34 10.12
CA GLU A 164 8.23 -9.14 10.72
C GLU A 164 8.77 -10.24 11.64
N LYS A 165 9.83 -10.95 11.22
CA LYS A 165 10.49 -11.96 12.06
C LYS A 165 11.07 -11.35 13.35
N LEU A 166 11.71 -10.18 13.25
CA LEU A 166 12.24 -9.44 14.40
C LEU A 166 11.11 -9.02 15.35
N ARG A 167 9.98 -8.54 14.81
CA ARG A 167 8.80 -8.19 15.61
C ARG A 167 8.23 -9.40 16.34
N GLN A 168 8.12 -10.55 15.66
CA GLN A 168 7.66 -11.80 16.27
C GLN A 168 8.59 -12.25 17.40
N ARG A 169 9.92 -12.13 17.21
CA ARG A 169 10.91 -12.45 18.25
C ARG A 169 10.75 -11.54 19.47
N ASP A 170 10.69 -10.22 19.25
CA ASP A 170 10.79 -9.24 20.33
C ASP A 170 9.46 -9.04 21.09
N TYR A 171 8.33 -9.21 20.40
CA TYR A 171 7.01 -8.91 20.95
C TYR A 171 6.07 -10.11 21.02
N ALA A 172 6.45 -11.27 20.45
CA ALA A 172 5.62 -12.47 20.35
C ALA A 172 4.23 -12.20 19.75
N ILE A 173 4.15 -11.25 18.81
CA ILE A 173 2.90 -10.85 18.13
C ILE A 173 3.15 -10.76 16.62
N SER A 174 2.25 -11.31 15.82
CA SER A 174 2.19 -11.09 14.38
C SER A 174 1.04 -10.15 14.01
N GLN A 175 1.08 -9.56 12.82
CA GLN A 175 -0.06 -8.79 12.32
C GLN A 175 -1.30 -9.67 12.09
N GLU A 176 -1.10 -10.94 11.74
CA GLU A 176 -2.20 -11.89 11.54
C GLU A 176 -2.93 -12.22 12.85
N ASP A 177 -2.24 -12.21 14.00
CA ASP A 177 -2.86 -12.40 15.31
C ASP A 177 -3.85 -11.30 15.67
N LEU A 178 -3.67 -10.10 15.12
CA LEU A 178 -4.57 -8.96 15.34
C LEU A 178 -5.79 -8.98 14.42
N ARG A 179 -5.69 -9.62 13.25
CA ARG A 179 -6.72 -9.59 12.20
C ARG A 179 -8.11 -10.03 12.66
N PRO A 180 -8.28 -11.10 13.46
CA PRO A 180 -9.59 -11.52 13.95
C PRO A 180 -10.32 -10.49 14.83
N TYR A 181 -9.58 -9.52 15.39
CA TYR A 181 -10.15 -8.47 16.24
C TYR A 181 -10.72 -7.30 15.44
N PHE A 182 -10.45 -7.25 14.12
CA PHE A 182 -10.86 -6.16 13.22
C PHE A 182 -11.70 -6.66 12.02
N PRO A 183 -12.81 -7.41 12.24
CA PRO A 183 -13.70 -7.75 11.14
C PRO A 183 -14.33 -6.48 10.56
N VAL A 184 -14.52 -6.45 9.22
CA VAL A 184 -14.95 -5.26 8.47
C VAL A 184 -16.24 -4.66 9.04
N GLU A 185 -17.22 -5.49 9.36
CA GLU A 185 -18.51 -5.07 9.89
C GLU A 185 -18.35 -4.29 11.21
N ARG A 186 -17.54 -4.81 12.14
CA ARG A 186 -17.26 -4.13 13.42
C ARG A 186 -16.47 -2.84 13.26
N VAL A 187 -15.54 -2.81 12.32
CA VAL A 187 -14.76 -1.59 12.02
C VAL A 187 -15.67 -0.51 11.45
N MET A 188 -16.58 -0.86 10.55
CA MET A 188 -17.56 0.06 9.97
C MET A 188 -18.52 0.59 11.05
N GLU A 189 -19.09 -0.28 11.86
CA GLU A 189 -19.95 0.13 12.99
C GLU A 189 -19.21 1.06 13.96
N GLY A 190 -17.97 0.71 14.33
CA GLY A 190 -17.12 1.51 15.19
C GLY A 190 -16.81 2.89 14.60
N MET A 191 -16.51 2.96 13.31
CA MET A 191 -16.29 4.22 12.59
C MET A 191 -17.55 5.09 12.63
N PHE A 192 -18.71 4.54 12.30
CA PHE A 192 -19.99 5.29 12.34
C PHE A 192 -20.32 5.78 13.74
N ALA A 193 -20.07 4.97 14.78
CA ALA A 193 -20.27 5.37 16.16
C ALA A 193 -19.35 6.52 16.58
N VAL A 194 -18.07 6.48 16.23
CA VAL A 194 -17.09 7.55 16.52
C VAL A 194 -17.48 8.83 15.81
N VAL A 195 -17.73 8.77 14.51
CA VAL A 195 -18.11 9.94 13.70
C VAL A 195 -19.44 10.52 14.18
N GLY A 196 -20.40 9.66 14.48
CA GLY A 196 -21.70 10.06 15.04
C GLY A 196 -21.53 10.82 16.37
N LYS A 197 -20.69 10.32 17.26
CA LYS A 197 -20.40 10.97 18.54
C LYS A 197 -19.67 12.31 18.38
N LEU A 198 -18.75 12.43 17.44
CA LEU A 198 -17.97 13.65 17.21
C LEU A 198 -18.79 14.76 16.53
N PHE A 199 -19.62 14.41 15.55
CA PHE A 199 -20.32 15.38 14.70
C PHE A 199 -21.82 15.47 14.92
N GLY A 200 -22.41 14.61 15.75
CA GLY A 200 -23.84 14.55 16.01
C GLY A 200 -24.65 14.11 14.79
N ILE A 201 -24.10 13.18 14.00
CA ILE A 201 -24.71 12.64 12.79
C ILE A 201 -25.05 11.16 12.96
N THR A 202 -25.97 10.66 12.13
CA THR A 202 -26.22 9.25 11.93
C THR A 202 -25.87 8.85 10.51
N ILE A 203 -25.34 7.65 10.33
CA ILE A 203 -25.01 7.06 9.02
C ILE A 203 -25.83 5.79 8.91
N GLU A 204 -26.70 5.72 7.91
CA GLU A 204 -27.65 4.61 7.72
C GLU A 204 -27.48 4.02 6.32
N PRO A 205 -27.52 2.67 6.17
CA PRO A 205 -27.49 2.05 4.84
C PRO A 205 -28.77 2.38 4.04
N VAL A 206 -28.63 2.45 2.73
CA VAL A 206 -29.73 2.69 1.78
C VAL A 206 -29.72 1.60 0.71
N ASP A 207 -30.71 0.73 0.74
CA ASP A 207 -30.80 -0.43 -0.17
C ASP A 207 -31.66 -0.14 -1.44
N THR A 208 -32.21 1.08 -1.57
CA THR A 208 -33.11 1.45 -2.67
C THR A 208 -32.39 2.04 -3.88
N VAL A 209 -31.06 2.16 -3.84
CA VAL A 209 -30.25 2.72 -4.91
C VAL A 209 -29.67 1.58 -5.75
N GLU A 210 -29.78 1.69 -7.08
CA GLU A 210 -29.12 0.76 -7.99
C GLU A 210 -27.60 0.95 -7.93
N LEU A 211 -26.88 -0.13 -7.61
CA LEU A 211 -25.43 -0.12 -7.44
C LEU A 211 -24.76 -0.77 -8.66
N TYR A 212 -23.63 -0.25 -9.05
CA TYR A 212 -22.87 -0.78 -10.19
C TYR A 212 -22.12 -2.09 -9.89
N HIS A 213 -22.00 -2.48 -8.62
CA HIS A 213 -21.37 -3.72 -8.18
C HIS A 213 -21.94 -4.17 -6.84
N SER A 214 -22.00 -5.49 -6.61
CA SER A 214 -22.54 -6.11 -5.38
C SER A 214 -21.78 -5.74 -4.10
N ASP A 215 -20.49 -5.44 -4.20
CA ASP A 215 -19.61 -5.11 -3.06
C ASP A 215 -19.67 -3.63 -2.68
N VAL A 216 -20.45 -2.83 -3.42
CA VAL A 216 -20.66 -1.41 -3.11
C VAL A 216 -21.80 -1.27 -2.11
N SER A 217 -21.61 -0.48 -1.06
CA SER A 217 -22.64 -0.09 -0.11
C SER A 217 -22.90 1.41 -0.21
N PHE A 218 -24.16 1.80 -0.14
CA PHE A 218 -24.58 3.18 -0.21
C PHE A 218 -25.17 3.61 1.14
N PHE A 219 -24.81 4.78 1.61
CA PHE A 219 -25.20 5.28 2.92
C PHE A 219 -25.79 6.69 2.81
N VAL A 220 -26.71 7.01 3.71
CA VAL A 220 -27.21 8.37 3.92
C VAL A 220 -26.67 8.92 5.23
N ILE A 221 -26.23 10.16 5.22
CA ILE A 221 -25.77 10.89 6.40
C ILE A 221 -26.86 11.87 6.82
N LYS A 222 -27.32 11.74 8.08
CA LYS A 222 -28.37 12.60 8.66
C LYS A 222 -27.84 13.37 9.87
N LYS A 223 -28.33 14.60 10.06
CA LYS A 223 -28.13 15.39 11.27
C LYS A 223 -29.47 15.90 11.77
N ALA A 224 -29.80 15.61 13.04
CA ALA A 224 -31.10 15.94 13.62
C ALA A 224 -32.30 15.40 12.80
N GLY A 225 -32.14 14.26 12.13
CA GLY A 225 -33.15 13.64 11.28
C GLY A 225 -33.20 14.16 9.82
N GLU A 226 -32.49 15.22 9.49
CA GLU A 226 -32.41 15.78 8.14
C GLU A 226 -31.22 15.23 7.36
N ILE A 227 -31.43 14.90 6.09
CA ILE A 227 -30.39 14.40 5.19
C ILE A 227 -29.38 15.52 4.90
N GLN A 228 -28.12 15.25 5.15
CA GLN A 228 -26.99 16.17 4.88
C GLN A 228 -26.18 15.74 3.66
N ALA A 229 -26.03 14.43 3.44
CA ALA A 229 -25.25 13.87 2.34
C ALA A 229 -25.60 12.38 2.08
N TYR A 230 -25.06 11.87 1.00
CA TYR A 230 -25.11 10.47 0.60
C TYR A 230 -23.69 9.94 0.36
#